data_cf80a92d350f5254b1f48e5f08c44bf8
#
_entry.id   cf80a92d350f5254b1f48e5f08c44bf8
#
_cell.length_a   1.000
_cell.length_b   1.000
_cell.length_c   1.000
_cell.angle_alpha   90.00
_cell.angle_beta   90.00
_cell.angle_gamma   90.00
#
_symmetry.space_group_name_H-M   'P 1'
#
loop_
_entity.id
_entity.type
_entity.pdbx_description
1 polymer ?
#
loop_
_entity_poly.entity_id
_entity_poly.type
_entity_poly.pdbx_seq_one_letter_code
_entity_poly.pdbx_strand_id
1 'polypeptide(L)'
;MKKFINQVELVEDQMIQGMVKAYPQYVRKLDCGNVVVRTEKKEGKVALISGGGSGHEPAHGGYVGTGMLDAAVAGAVFTSPTPDQIYEGIKAIATDKGVLMVIKNYTG
;
A
#
# COMPACT_ATOMS: atom_id res chain seq x y z
N MET A 1 -12.43 25.26 -6.90
CA MET A 1 -12.98 24.64 -5.68
C MET A 1 -11.90 24.56 -4.60
N LYS A 2 -12.26 24.90 -3.38
CA LYS A 2 -11.34 24.84 -2.27
C LYS A 2 -11.27 23.41 -1.71
N LYS A 3 -10.06 22.87 -1.50
CA LYS A 3 -9.84 21.51 -1.01
C LYS A 3 -8.86 21.52 0.17
N PHE A 4 -8.99 20.53 1.05
CA PHE A 4 -8.11 20.37 2.20
C PHE A 4 -6.90 19.51 1.86
N ILE A 5 -6.11 19.98 0.89
CA ILE A 5 -4.86 19.35 0.47
C ILE A 5 -3.78 20.42 0.36
N ASN A 6 -2.53 20.02 0.59
CA ASN A 6 -1.41 20.96 0.48
C ASN A 6 -1.00 21.19 -0.97
N GLN A 7 -0.62 20.11 -1.66
CA GLN A 7 -0.25 20.15 -3.07
C GLN A 7 -0.81 18.89 -3.74
N VAL A 8 -1.37 19.05 -4.92
CA VAL A 8 -2.06 17.96 -5.63
C VAL A 8 -1.13 16.77 -5.88
N GLU A 9 0.10 17.05 -6.30
CA GLU A 9 1.08 16.01 -6.63
C GLU A 9 1.63 15.26 -5.42
N LEU A 10 1.37 15.75 -4.20
CA LEU A 10 1.84 15.12 -2.97
C LEU A 10 0.73 14.41 -2.18
N VAL A 11 -0.49 14.33 -2.73
CA VAL A 11 -1.65 13.79 -2.00
C VAL A 11 -1.38 12.37 -1.50
N GLU A 12 -0.96 11.46 -2.40
CA GLU A 12 -0.75 10.06 -2.03
C GLU A 12 0.39 9.91 -1.04
N ASP A 13 1.49 10.61 -1.27
CA ASP A 13 2.66 10.54 -0.41
C ASP A 13 2.35 11.03 0.99
N GLN A 14 1.66 12.17 1.11
CA GLN A 14 1.30 12.72 2.42
C GLN A 14 0.28 11.86 3.14
N MET A 15 -0.67 11.25 2.42
CA MET A 15 -1.63 10.31 3.00
C MET A 15 -0.90 9.12 3.63
N ILE A 16 0.02 8.50 2.89
CA ILE A 16 0.80 7.36 3.36
C ILE A 16 1.67 7.76 4.56
N GLN A 17 2.34 8.90 4.50
CA GLN A 17 3.15 9.38 5.61
C GLN A 17 2.31 9.59 6.87
N GLY A 18 1.12 10.15 6.72
CA GLY A 18 0.21 10.35 7.84
C GLY A 18 -0.23 9.03 8.46
N MET A 19 -0.55 8.04 7.66
CA MET A 19 -0.94 6.71 8.11
C MET A 19 0.19 6.04 8.91
N VAL A 20 1.42 6.09 8.40
CA VAL A 20 2.57 5.47 9.05
C VAL A 20 2.92 6.19 10.35
N LYS A 21 2.79 7.52 10.40
CA LYS A 21 2.98 8.28 11.64
C LYS A 21 1.94 7.94 12.70
N ALA A 22 0.70 7.70 12.27
CA ALA A 22 -0.39 7.36 13.20
C ALA A 22 -0.25 5.96 13.77
N TYR A 23 0.25 5.00 12.98
CA TYR A 23 0.27 3.58 13.34
C TYR A 23 1.63 2.92 13.11
N PRO A 24 2.75 3.49 13.62
CA PRO A 24 4.08 2.95 13.34
C PRO A 24 4.30 1.54 13.89
N GLN A 25 3.53 1.13 14.90
CA GLN A 25 3.62 -0.21 15.47
C GLN A 25 3.02 -1.28 14.55
N TYR A 26 2.18 -0.89 13.59
CA TYR A 26 1.49 -1.82 12.70
C TYR A 26 2.00 -1.78 11.27
N VAL A 27 2.36 -0.61 10.77
CA VAL A 27 2.70 -0.40 9.36
C VAL A 27 3.95 0.45 9.20
N ARG A 28 4.66 0.24 8.09
CA ARG A 28 5.79 1.08 7.68
C ARG A 28 5.72 1.31 6.17
N LYS A 29 6.36 2.37 5.71
CA LYS A 29 6.44 2.72 4.29
C LYS A 29 7.78 2.26 3.74
N LEU A 30 7.77 1.70 2.51
CA LEU A 30 9.01 1.39 1.79
C LEU A 30 9.58 2.66 1.16
N ASP A 31 10.91 2.67 0.97
CA ASP A 31 11.61 3.83 0.39
C ASP A 31 11.32 4.00 -1.10
N CYS A 32 10.88 2.94 -1.78
CA CYS A 32 10.68 2.95 -3.23
C CYS A 32 9.43 3.71 -3.70
N GLY A 33 8.58 4.16 -2.79
CA GLY A 33 7.35 4.86 -3.16
C GLY A 33 6.23 4.66 -2.17
N ASN A 34 4.99 4.73 -2.65
CA ASN A 34 3.81 4.69 -1.78
C ASN A 34 3.36 3.24 -1.54
N VAL A 35 4.23 2.47 -0.89
CA VAL A 35 3.99 1.07 -0.54
C VAL A 35 3.98 0.97 0.98
N VAL A 36 2.87 0.49 1.53
CA VAL A 36 2.69 0.27 2.96
C VAL A 36 2.79 -1.22 3.22
N VAL A 37 3.62 -1.62 4.19
CA VAL A 37 3.76 -3.02 4.58
C VAL A 37 3.60 -3.16 6.08
N ARG A 38 3.30 -4.38 6.53
CA ARG A 38 3.25 -4.68 7.96
C ARG A 38 4.64 -4.46 8.57
N THR A 39 4.67 -3.87 9.76
CA THR A 39 5.91 -3.71 10.52
C THR A 39 6.52 -5.08 10.81
N GLU A 40 5.70 -6.05 11.21
CA GLU A 40 6.13 -7.41 11.42
C GLU A 40 5.80 -8.27 10.20
N LYS A 41 6.82 -8.88 9.59
CA LYS A 41 6.65 -9.74 8.43
C LYS A 41 5.97 -11.05 8.83
N LYS A 42 4.97 -11.46 8.04
CA LYS A 42 4.32 -12.76 8.19
C LYS A 42 5.30 -13.87 7.78
N GLU A 43 5.34 -14.95 8.56
CA GLU A 43 6.17 -16.10 8.27
C GLU A 43 5.32 -17.37 8.15
N GLY A 44 5.74 -18.29 7.27
CA GLY A 44 5.13 -19.61 7.13
C GLY A 44 3.71 -19.61 6.57
N LYS A 45 3.27 -18.50 5.98
CA LYS A 45 1.93 -18.37 5.38
C LYS A 45 2.04 -17.63 4.06
N VAL A 46 1.01 -17.77 3.22
CA VAL A 46 0.91 -16.99 1.98
C VAL A 46 0.77 -15.51 2.34
N ALA A 47 1.60 -14.66 1.75
CA ALA A 47 1.51 -13.23 1.96
C ALA A 47 0.46 -12.61 1.03
N LEU A 48 -0.23 -11.57 1.51
CA LEU A 48 -1.31 -10.91 0.77
C LEU A 48 -0.90 -9.49 0.41
N ILE A 49 -0.98 -9.15 -0.87
CA ILE A 49 -0.72 -7.79 -1.35
C ILE A 49 -1.88 -7.31 -2.20
N SER A 50 -2.23 -6.05 -2.04
CA SER A 50 -3.23 -5.41 -2.88
C SER A 50 -2.74 -4.02 -3.29
N GLY A 51 -3.36 -3.46 -4.33
CA GLY A 51 -3.00 -2.14 -4.78
C GLY A 51 -3.92 -1.62 -5.86
N GLY A 52 -3.69 -0.38 -6.21
CA GLY A 52 -4.46 0.31 -7.23
C GLY A 52 -4.34 1.81 -7.04
N GLY A 53 -5.06 2.57 -7.86
CA GLY A 53 -5.11 4.02 -7.75
C GLY A 53 -5.71 4.48 -6.43
N SER A 54 -5.28 5.64 -5.97
CA SER A 54 -5.84 6.26 -4.78
C SER A 54 -7.19 6.93 -5.11
N GLY A 55 -7.95 7.26 -4.07
CA GLY A 55 -9.27 7.85 -4.19
C GLY A 55 -10.38 7.01 -3.58
N HIS A 56 -10.05 5.79 -3.15
CA HIS A 56 -10.98 4.85 -2.54
C HIS A 56 -10.58 4.55 -1.08
N GLU A 57 -9.78 5.42 -0.47
CA GLU A 57 -9.30 5.19 0.88
C GLU A 57 -10.46 4.98 1.86
N PRO A 58 -10.26 4.12 2.86
CA PRO A 58 -9.00 3.49 3.28
C PRO A 58 -8.56 2.26 2.48
N ALA A 59 -9.24 1.91 1.39
CA ALA A 59 -8.86 0.76 0.57
C ALA A 59 -7.63 1.12 -0.29
N HIS A 60 -6.53 0.35 -0.31
CA HIS A 60 -6.43 -0.84 0.53
C HIS A 60 -5.40 -0.66 1.65
N GLY A 61 -4.71 0.49 1.67
CA GLY A 61 -3.68 0.79 2.67
C GLY A 61 -4.17 0.66 4.10
N GLY A 62 -5.40 1.08 4.37
CA GLY A 62 -5.99 0.98 5.70
C GLY A 62 -6.27 -0.44 6.17
N TYR A 63 -6.10 -1.44 5.29
CA TYR A 63 -6.32 -2.84 5.64
C TYR A 63 -5.02 -3.62 5.86
N VAL A 64 -3.88 -2.94 5.89
CA VAL A 64 -2.60 -3.59 6.17
C VAL A 64 -2.47 -3.79 7.68
N GLY A 65 -2.23 -5.03 8.09
CA GLY A 65 -2.08 -5.34 9.51
C GLY A 65 -2.28 -6.81 9.80
N THR A 66 -2.19 -7.17 11.07
CA THR A 66 -2.34 -8.55 11.52
C THR A 66 -3.73 -9.09 11.17
N GLY A 67 -3.76 -10.23 10.50
CA GLY A 67 -5.01 -10.87 10.08
C GLY A 67 -5.62 -10.27 8.82
N MET A 68 -4.95 -9.32 8.22
CA MET A 68 -5.41 -8.60 7.02
C MET A 68 -4.30 -8.63 5.96
N LEU A 69 -4.19 -7.56 5.15
CA LEU A 69 -3.15 -7.48 4.12
C LEU A 69 -1.75 -7.37 4.74
N ASP A 70 -0.77 -7.90 4.04
CA ASP A 70 0.65 -7.73 4.39
C ASP A 70 1.25 -6.50 3.74
N ALA A 71 0.73 -6.10 2.57
CA ALA A 71 1.18 -4.90 1.87
C ALA A 71 0.05 -4.30 1.03
N ALA A 72 0.15 -3.00 0.81
CA ALA A 72 -0.72 -2.29 -0.13
C ALA A 72 0.13 -1.29 -0.91
N VAL A 73 -0.14 -1.18 -2.20
CA VAL A 73 0.58 -0.28 -3.11
C VAL A 73 -0.39 0.79 -3.60
N ALA A 74 -0.12 2.04 -3.24
CA ALA A 74 -0.97 3.17 -3.62
C ALA A 74 -0.45 3.83 -4.89
N GLY A 75 -1.25 3.82 -5.94
CA GLY A 75 -0.98 4.58 -7.15
C GLY A 75 -1.44 6.02 -7.00
N ALA A 76 -1.29 6.80 -8.07
CA ALA A 76 -1.85 8.14 -8.13
C ALA A 76 -3.39 8.09 -8.08
N VAL A 77 -4.02 9.24 -7.88
CA VAL A 77 -5.48 9.28 -7.76
C VAL A 77 -6.13 8.69 -9.01
N PHE A 78 -6.89 7.61 -8.82
CA PHE A 78 -7.57 6.83 -9.87
C PHE A 78 -6.65 6.33 -10.99
N THR A 79 -5.37 6.13 -10.69
CA THR A 79 -4.37 5.61 -11.62
C THR A 79 -3.62 4.47 -10.98
N SER A 80 -3.28 3.45 -11.79
CA SER A 80 -2.55 2.29 -11.27
C SER A 80 -1.15 2.65 -10.81
N PRO A 81 -0.60 1.95 -9.80
CA PRO A 81 0.80 2.11 -9.42
C PRO A 81 1.72 1.54 -10.49
N THR A 82 3.01 1.91 -10.42
CA THR A 82 4.00 1.39 -11.36
C THR A 82 4.35 -0.06 -11.03
N PRO A 83 4.81 -0.84 -12.04
CA PRO A 83 5.27 -2.22 -11.80
C PRO A 83 6.41 -2.30 -10.78
N ASP A 84 7.29 -1.31 -10.74
CA ASP A 84 8.42 -1.29 -9.80
C ASP A 84 7.93 -1.23 -8.36
N GLN A 85 6.91 -0.41 -8.08
CA GLN A 85 6.32 -0.31 -6.75
C GLN A 85 5.71 -1.65 -6.31
N ILE A 86 4.99 -2.30 -7.21
CA ILE A 86 4.39 -3.62 -6.94
C ILE A 86 5.48 -4.65 -6.67
N TYR A 87 6.53 -4.66 -7.48
CA TYR A 87 7.65 -5.58 -7.32
C TYR A 87 8.32 -5.43 -5.96
N GLU A 88 8.61 -4.20 -5.55
CA GLU A 88 9.24 -3.94 -4.25
C GLU A 88 8.31 -4.32 -3.09
N GLY A 89 7.01 -4.08 -3.26
CA GLY A 89 6.02 -4.52 -2.27
C GLY A 89 6.01 -6.03 -2.11
N ILE A 90 6.00 -6.77 -3.20
CA ILE A 90 6.04 -8.24 -3.19
C ILE A 90 7.32 -8.72 -2.52
N LYS A 91 8.46 -8.13 -2.90
CA LYS A 91 9.77 -8.50 -2.36
C LYS A 91 9.85 -8.34 -0.85
N ALA A 92 9.23 -7.28 -0.34
CA ALA A 92 9.25 -6.97 1.09
C ALA A 92 8.45 -7.97 1.93
N ILE A 93 7.41 -8.59 1.37
CA ILE A 93 6.48 -9.44 2.13
C ILE A 93 6.55 -10.91 1.75
N ALA A 94 7.23 -11.28 0.65
CA ALA A 94 7.24 -12.64 0.15
C ALA A 94 7.72 -13.64 1.19
N THR A 95 7.04 -14.79 1.25
CA THR A 95 7.41 -15.93 2.10
C THR A 95 7.67 -17.14 1.22
N ASP A 96 8.16 -18.23 1.83
CA ASP A 96 8.34 -19.51 1.14
C ASP A 96 7.02 -20.13 0.66
N LYS A 97 5.88 -19.63 1.16
CA LYS A 97 4.54 -20.10 0.78
C LYS A 97 3.94 -19.33 -0.40
N GLY A 98 4.61 -18.27 -0.87
CA GLY A 98 4.16 -17.48 -2.01
C GLY A 98 3.41 -16.23 -1.64
N VAL A 99 2.92 -15.53 -2.67
CA VAL A 99 2.19 -14.25 -2.52
C VAL A 99 0.89 -14.33 -3.31
N LEU A 100 -0.21 -13.97 -2.65
CA LEU A 100 -1.51 -13.82 -3.31
C LEU A 100 -1.77 -12.33 -3.54
N MET A 101 -2.05 -11.98 -4.80
CA MET A 101 -2.33 -10.60 -5.20
C MET A 101 -3.84 -10.38 -5.30
N VAL A 102 -4.34 -9.37 -4.62
CA VAL A 102 -5.74 -8.93 -4.75
C VAL A 102 -5.74 -7.66 -5.58
N ILE A 103 -6.17 -7.75 -6.82
CA ILE A 103 -6.02 -6.69 -7.81
C ILE A 103 -7.37 -6.07 -8.12
N LYS A 104 -7.42 -4.73 -8.13
CA LYS A 104 -8.60 -3.99 -8.60
C LYS A 104 -8.71 -4.21 -10.11
N ASN A 105 -9.87 -4.64 -10.56
CA ASN A 105 -10.11 -4.98 -11.97
C ASN A 105 -10.96 -3.91 -12.64
N TYR A 106 -10.31 -2.85 -13.10
CA TYR A 106 -10.97 -1.78 -13.86
C TYR A 106 -9.97 -1.15 -14.83
N THR A 107 -10.45 -0.22 -15.65
CA THR A 107 -9.61 0.47 -16.64
C THR A 107 -8.51 1.30 -15.96
N GLY A 108 -7.26 1.16 -16.44
CA GLY A 108 -6.12 1.91 -15.91
C GLY A 108 -4.83 1.14 -15.81
#